data_b35d526a94da81199819bf206437c54b
#
_entry.id   b35d526a94da81199819bf206437c54b
#
_cell.length_a   1.000
_cell.length_b   1.000
_cell.length_c   1.000
_cell.angle_alpha   90.00
_cell.angle_beta   90.00
_cell.angle_gamma   90.00
#
_symmetry.space_group_name_H-M   'P 1'
#
loop_
_entity.id
_entity.type
_entity.pdbx_description
1 polymer ?
#
loop_
_entity_poly.entity_id
_entity_poly.type
_entity_poly.pdbx_seq_one_letter_code
_entity_poly.pdbx_strand_id
1 'polypeptide(L)'
;MMRIHGIYNMNCRFCFIDKSKKYNEILEETKYFYITPTLGSLVDGYILIISKRHINSMTLLNEEELNEYKYLINKYRNKFKNIYKKYPIIFEHGTTNLNSNFSASSVVHAHTHIINYNFYDEDNLIKNTKFKIINKLEEISKNKNYILYINQNNKKYISYEFPSISQYMRMCISKELNILNKYDWHDNYFENNINLTINKIKEIGELDEENYK
;
A
#
# COMPACT_ATOMS: atom_id res chain seq x y z
N MET A 1 -19.12 -25.07 0.81
CA MET A 1 -18.16 -24.12 0.28
C MET A 1 -18.92 -22.89 -0.19
N MET A 2 -19.13 -21.90 0.69
CA MET A 2 -19.89 -20.68 0.37
C MET A 2 -19.01 -19.75 -0.47
N ARG A 3 -19.37 -19.54 -1.74
CA ARG A 3 -18.78 -18.51 -2.58
C ARG A 3 -19.28 -17.15 -2.07
N ILE A 4 -18.42 -16.36 -1.44
CA ILE A 4 -18.69 -14.96 -1.16
C ILE A 4 -18.70 -14.25 -2.53
N HIS A 5 -19.89 -13.80 -2.97
CA HIS A 5 -20.04 -13.06 -4.23
C HIS A 5 -19.44 -11.65 -4.05
N GLY A 6 -18.14 -11.53 -4.28
CA GLY A 6 -17.51 -10.25 -4.54
C GLY A 6 -17.81 -9.85 -5.98
N ILE A 7 -18.14 -8.59 -6.22
CA ILE A 7 -18.25 -8.03 -7.58
C ILE A 7 -16.84 -8.04 -8.17
N TYR A 8 -16.53 -8.98 -9.07
CA TYR A 8 -15.27 -9.00 -9.80
C TYR A 8 -15.38 -8.03 -10.99
N ASN A 9 -14.47 -7.08 -11.07
CA ASN A 9 -14.32 -6.25 -12.27
C ASN A 9 -13.36 -6.96 -13.24
N MET A 10 -13.86 -7.41 -14.39
CA MET A 10 -13.10 -8.19 -15.39
C MET A 10 -11.85 -7.47 -15.91
N ASN A 11 -11.77 -6.15 -15.79
CA ASN A 11 -10.63 -5.34 -16.24
C ASN A 11 -9.68 -4.92 -15.10
N CYS A 12 -9.91 -5.39 -13.88
CA CYS A 12 -9.09 -5.00 -12.73
C CYS A 12 -7.92 -5.97 -12.53
N ARG A 13 -6.68 -5.47 -12.61
CA ARG A 13 -5.46 -6.26 -12.42
C ARG A 13 -5.35 -6.91 -11.01
N PHE A 14 -6.02 -6.37 -10.00
CA PHE A 14 -6.00 -6.91 -8.64
C PHE A 14 -7.12 -7.92 -8.38
N CYS A 15 -8.17 -7.95 -9.21
CA CYS A 15 -9.15 -9.03 -9.19
C CYS A 15 -8.61 -10.31 -9.87
N PHE A 16 -7.73 -10.14 -10.86
CA PHE A 16 -7.11 -11.22 -11.63
C PHE A 16 -5.59 -11.07 -11.60
N ILE A 17 -5.00 -11.54 -10.49
CA ILE A 17 -3.55 -11.46 -10.29
C ILE A 17 -2.89 -12.51 -11.20
N ASP A 18 -2.16 -12.05 -12.22
CA ASP A 18 -1.34 -12.92 -13.06
C ASP A 18 -0.09 -13.40 -12.29
N LYS A 19 -0.21 -14.58 -11.70
CA LYS A 19 0.85 -15.19 -10.89
C LYS A 19 2.11 -15.59 -11.69
N SER A 20 2.08 -15.52 -13.03
CA SER A 20 3.27 -15.75 -13.86
C SER A 20 4.28 -14.61 -13.77
N LYS A 21 3.86 -13.45 -13.29
CA LYS A 21 4.70 -12.27 -13.19
C LYS A 21 5.29 -12.14 -11.78
N LYS A 22 6.61 -11.95 -11.68
CA LYS A 22 7.36 -11.85 -10.43
C LYS A 22 6.83 -10.75 -9.51
N TYR A 23 6.44 -9.61 -10.05
CA TYR A 23 5.86 -8.50 -9.28
C TYR A 23 4.43 -8.76 -8.76
N ASN A 24 3.83 -9.88 -9.15
CA ASN A 24 2.55 -10.36 -8.67
C ASN A 24 2.70 -11.59 -7.77
N GLU A 25 3.93 -11.95 -7.36
CA GLU A 25 4.16 -13.06 -6.46
C GLU A 25 3.42 -12.85 -5.15
N ILE A 26 2.65 -13.83 -4.72
CA ILE A 26 1.91 -13.74 -3.46
C ILE A 26 2.86 -14.13 -2.33
N LEU A 27 3.28 -13.13 -1.55
CA LEU A 27 4.16 -13.29 -0.39
C LEU A 27 3.40 -13.86 0.80
N GLU A 28 2.12 -13.49 0.92
CA GLU A 28 1.19 -14.02 1.90
C GLU A 28 -0.23 -13.89 1.36
N GLU A 29 -1.06 -14.91 1.61
CA GLU A 29 -2.49 -14.90 1.35
C GLU A 29 -3.23 -15.15 2.64
N THR A 30 -4.16 -14.25 2.98
CA THR A 30 -5.00 -14.35 4.17
C THR A 30 -6.48 -14.55 3.79
N LYS A 31 -7.38 -14.51 4.74
CA LYS A 31 -8.83 -14.65 4.46
C LYS A 31 -9.32 -13.55 3.51
N TYR A 32 -8.91 -12.30 3.73
CA TYR A 32 -9.44 -11.13 3.03
C TYR A 32 -8.43 -10.37 2.16
N PHE A 33 -7.13 -10.69 2.25
CA PHE A 33 -6.10 -9.92 1.57
C PHE A 33 -5.06 -10.79 0.86
N TYR A 34 -4.42 -10.18 -0.14
CA TYR A 34 -3.14 -10.62 -0.72
C TYR A 34 -2.05 -9.64 -0.35
N ILE A 35 -0.87 -10.15 -0.05
CA ILE A 35 0.34 -9.35 0.11
C ILE A 35 1.28 -9.70 -1.05
N THR A 36 1.67 -8.68 -1.82
CA THR A 36 2.50 -8.84 -3.01
C THR A 36 3.60 -7.79 -3.03
N PRO A 37 4.73 -8.02 -3.71
CA PRO A 37 5.59 -6.91 -4.11
C PRO A 37 4.81 -5.99 -5.06
N THR A 38 5.32 -4.79 -5.30
CA THR A 38 4.65 -3.87 -6.23
C THR A 38 5.42 -3.72 -7.53
N LEU A 39 4.71 -3.70 -8.64
CA LEU A 39 5.26 -3.22 -9.90
C LEU A 39 5.68 -1.76 -9.75
N GLY A 40 6.86 -1.42 -10.24
CA GLY A 40 7.43 -0.09 -10.06
C GLY A 40 7.98 0.15 -8.63
N SER A 41 8.68 -0.82 -8.06
CA SER A 41 9.28 -0.78 -6.72
C SER A 41 10.41 0.24 -6.66
N LEU A 42 10.08 1.51 -6.33
CA LEU A 42 11.04 2.63 -6.28
C LEU A 42 12.27 2.33 -5.39
N VAL A 43 12.07 1.53 -4.36
CA VAL A 43 13.10 1.09 -3.42
C VAL A 43 12.93 -0.41 -3.11
N ASP A 44 13.98 -1.05 -2.61
CA ASP A 44 13.89 -2.34 -1.94
C ASP A 44 13.00 -2.24 -0.69
N GLY A 45 12.15 -3.23 -0.48
CA GLY A 45 11.15 -3.19 0.59
C GLY A 45 9.91 -2.37 0.22
N TYR A 46 9.26 -2.72 -0.90
CA TYR A 46 8.02 -2.12 -1.32
C TYR A 46 6.97 -3.19 -1.63
N ILE A 47 5.94 -3.27 -0.78
CA ILE A 47 4.85 -4.24 -0.90
C ILE A 47 3.47 -3.57 -0.90
N LEU A 48 2.47 -4.32 -1.32
CA LEU A 48 1.06 -3.95 -1.27
C LEU A 48 0.28 -4.92 -0.38
N ILE A 49 -0.66 -4.39 0.40
CA ILE A 49 -1.79 -5.14 0.96
C ILE A 49 -2.98 -4.87 0.05
N ILE A 50 -3.52 -5.89 -0.60
CA ILE A 50 -4.58 -5.79 -1.60
C ILE A 50 -5.81 -6.52 -1.09
N SER A 51 -6.99 -5.87 -1.08
CA SER A 51 -8.24 -6.55 -0.70
C SER A 51 -8.62 -7.61 -1.73
N LYS A 52 -9.06 -8.80 -1.29
CA LYS A 52 -9.58 -9.83 -2.21
C LYS A 52 -10.92 -9.41 -2.84
N ARG A 53 -11.75 -8.72 -2.06
CA ARG A 53 -13.00 -8.15 -2.53
C ARG A 53 -12.72 -6.86 -3.31
N HIS A 54 -13.34 -6.71 -4.49
CA HIS A 54 -13.21 -5.49 -5.27
C HIS A 54 -13.98 -4.35 -4.59
N ILE A 55 -13.24 -3.56 -3.85
CA ILE A 55 -13.67 -2.28 -3.27
C ILE A 55 -12.67 -1.21 -3.65
N ASN A 56 -13.08 0.05 -3.63
CA ASN A 56 -12.26 1.14 -4.15
C ASN A 56 -11.41 1.82 -3.06
N SER A 57 -11.64 1.46 -1.80
CA SER A 57 -11.01 2.09 -0.64
C SER A 57 -11.08 1.17 0.57
N MET A 58 -10.05 1.18 1.42
CA MET A 58 -10.01 0.44 2.69
C MET A 58 -11.05 0.95 3.70
N THR A 59 -11.62 2.14 3.51
CA THR A 59 -12.75 2.60 4.34
C THR A 59 -14.05 1.83 4.11
N LEU A 60 -14.14 1.04 3.04
CA LEU A 60 -15.29 0.19 2.70
C LEU A 60 -15.16 -1.25 3.22
N LEU A 61 -14.12 -1.53 3.98
CA LEU A 61 -13.96 -2.79 4.70
C LEU A 61 -15.06 -2.94 5.76
N ASN A 62 -15.58 -4.16 5.91
CA ASN A 62 -16.41 -4.52 7.06
C ASN A 62 -15.55 -4.69 8.32
N GLU A 63 -16.16 -4.97 9.46
CA GLU A 63 -15.46 -5.06 10.73
C GLU A 63 -14.40 -6.17 10.77
N GLU A 64 -14.72 -7.37 10.27
CA GLU A 64 -13.75 -8.48 10.23
C GLU A 64 -12.57 -8.17 9.30
N GLU A 65 -12.87 -7.65 8.10
CA GLU A 65 -11.86 -7.22 7.13
C GLU A 65 -10.96 -6.12 7.72
N LEU A 66 -11.55 -5.13 8.41
CA LEU A 66 -10.81 -4.03 9.03
C LEU A 66 -9.89 -4.52 10.16
N ASN A 67 -10.35 -5.49 10.96
CA ASN A 67 -9.54 -6.08 12.02
C ASN A 67 -8.33 -6.83 11.44
N GLU A 68 -8.52 -7.63 10.38
CA GLU A 68 -7.43 -8.31 9.69
C GLU A 68 -6.48 -7.30 9.02
N TYR A 69 -7.01 -6.23 8.40
CA TYR A 69 -6.20 -5.16 7.80
C TYR A 69 -5.30 -4.48 8.83
N LYS A 70 -5.83 -4.11 10.00
CA LYS A 70 -5.04 -3.53 11.09
C LYS A 70 -3.95 -4.49 11.60
N TYR A 71 -4.29 -5.78 11.73
CA TYR A 71 -3.32 -6.82 12.08
C TYR A 71 -2.18 -6.87 11.05
N LEU A 72 -2.50 -6.91 9.75
CA LEU A 72 -1.51 -6.96 8.67
C LEU A 72 -0.60 -5.71 8.65
N ILE A 73 -1.16 -4.52 8.83
CA ILE A 73 -0.35 -3.29 8.97
C ILE A 73 0.68 -3.46 10.09
N ASN A 74 0.26 -3.89 11.29
CA ASN A 74 1.15 -4.05 12.42
C ASN A 74 2.19 -5.17 12.18
N LYS A 75 1.77 -6.32 11.63
CA LYS A 75 2.65 -7.43 11.27
C LYS A 75 3.76 -6.98 10.33
N TYR A 76 3.41 -6.31 9.23
CA TYR A 76 4.40 -5.86 8.25
C TYR A 76 5.23 -4.68 8.72
N ARG A 77 4.72 -3.80 9.56
CA ARG A 77 5.54 -2.79 10.24
C ARG A 77 6.67 -3.44 11.04
N ASN A 78 6.34 -4.43 11.85
CA ASN A 78 7.34 -5.15 12.66
C ASN A 78 8.29 -5.98 11.80
N LYS A 79 7.79 -6.68 10.77
CA LYS A 79 8.61 -7.43 9.83
C LYS A 79 9.63 -6.53 9.12
N PHE A 80 9.22 -5.36 8.66
CA PHE A 80 10.11 -4.37 8.06
C PHE A 80 11.13 -3.82 9.06
N LYS A 81 10.72 -3.57 10.33
CA LYS A 81 11.66 -3.19 11.39
C LYS A 81 12.76 -4.24 11.59
N ASN A 82 12.40 -5.52 11.52
CA ASN A 82 13.37 -6.61 11.66
C ASN A 82 14.31 -6.71 10.46
N ILE A 83 13.77 -6.58 9.22
CA ILE A 83 14.54 -6.67 7.97
C ILE A 83 15.44 -5.44 7.76
N TYR A 84 14.84 -4.25 7.81
CA TYR A 84 15.46 -2.99 7.39
C TYR A 84 15.96 -2.12 8.55
N LYS A 85 15.80 -2.59 9.80
CA LYS A 85 16.19 -1.89 11.05
C LYS A 85 15.47 -0.55 11.24
N LYS A 86 14.42 -0.29 10.46
CA LYS A 86 13.55 0.89 10.56
C LYS A 86 12.11 0.53 10.22
N TYR A 87 11.15 1.26 10.79
CA TYR A 87 9.75 1.10 10.43
C TYR A 87 9.49 1.67 9.01
N PRO A 88 8.59 1.03 8.24
CA PRO A 88 8.19 1.56 6.94
C PRO A 88 7.28 2.77 7.10
N ILE A 89 7.16 3.54 6.03
CA ILE A 89 5.99 4.40 5.81
C ILE A 89 4.88 3.60 5.12
N ILE A 90 3.64 4.03 5.32
CA ILE A 90 2.46 3.40 4.74
C ILE A 90 1.59 4.48 4.13
N PHE A 91 1.02 4.22 2.96
CA PHE A 91 0.02 5.12 2.39
C PHE A 91 -1.04 4.39 1.56
N GLU A 92 -2.18 5.02 1.40
CA GLU A 92 -3.27 4.60 0.53
C GLU A 92 -3.83 5.81 -0.22
N HIS A 93 -4.15 5.61 -1.49
CA HIS A 93 -4.96 6.54 -2.28
C HIS A 93 -6.39 6.00 -2.37
N GLY A 94 -7.23 6.33 -1.39
CA GLY A 94 -8.62 5.85 -1.33
C GLY A 94 -9.52 6.60 -2.31
N THR A 95 -10.24 5.86 -3.16
CA THR A 95 -11.18 6.41 -4.15
C THR A 95 -12.59 5.97 -3.80
N THR A 96 -13.33 6.80 -3.07
CA THR A 96 -14.71 6.50 -2.66
C THR A 96 -15.74 7.07 -3.62
N ASN A 97 -15.39 8.13 -4.37
CA ASN A 97 -16.24 8.78 -5.35
C ASN A 97 -15.61 8.69 -6.75
N LEU A 98 -16.13 7.76 -7.58
CA LEU A 98 -15.65 7.53 -8.95
C LEU A 98 -15.99 8.66 -9.92
N ASN A 99 -17.01 9.47 -9.60
CA ASN A 99 -17.41 10.61 -10.43
C ASN A 99 -16.57 11.87 -10.14
N SER A 100 -15.68 11.80 -9.17
CA SER A 100 -14.77 12.90 -8.85
C SER A 100 -13.56 12.88 -9.79
N ASN A 101 -13.30 13.99 -10.46
CA ASN A 101 -12.04 14.20 -11.18
C ASN A 101 -10.82 14.32 -10.25
N PHE A 102 -11.02 14.18 -8.94
CA PHE A 102 -10.04 14.38 -7.89
C PHE A 102 -9.65 13.04 -7.30
N SER A 103 -8.67 12.36 -7.91
CA SER A 103 -8.13 11.09 -7.44
C SER A 103 -6.62 11.03 -7.64
N ALA A 104 -5.92 10.42 -6.70
CA ALA A 104 -4.48 10.10 -6.82
C ALA A 104 -4.24 8.61 -7.14
N SER A 105 -5.30 7.80 -7.19
CA SER A 105 -5.18 6.37 -7.47
C SER A 105 -5.03 6.12 -8.97
N SER A 106 -4.09 5.27 -9.37
CA SER A 106 -3.95 4.75 -10.73
C SER A 106 -4.70 3.44 -10.96
N VAL A 107 -5.10 2.76 -9.89
CA VAL A 107 -5.89 1.52 -9.93
C VAL A 107 -7.05 1.65 -8.96
N VAL A 108 -8.26 1.58 -9.47
CA VAL A 108 -9.49 1.66 -8.67
C VAL A 108 -9.78 0.29 -8.05
N HIS A 109 -9.02 -0.06 -7.04
CA HIS A 109 -9.15 -1.24 -6.19
C HIS A 109 -8.38 -0.97 -4.91
N ALA A 110 -8.97 -1.24 -3.75
CA ALA A 110 -8.36 -0.93 -2.46
C ALA A 110 -7.04 -1.67 -2.27
N HIS A 111 -5.98 -0.90 -2.15
CA HIS A 111 -4.64 -1.39 -1.88
C HIS A 111 -3.84 -0.38 -1.07
N THR A 112 -3.09 -0.87 -0.12
CA THR A 112 -2.23 -0.07 0.75
C THR A 112 -0.78 -0.36 0.45
N HIS A 113 0.01 0.69 0.32
CA HIS A 113 1.44 0.64 0.08
C HIS A 113 2.19 0.61 1.41
N ILE A 114 3.16 -0.30 1.56
CA ILE A 114 4.10 -0.37 2.68
C ILE A 114 5.51 -0.28 2.10
N ILE A 115 6.28 0.73 2.50
CA ILE A 115 7.54 1.07 1.85
C ILE A 115 8.65 1.27 2.88
N ASN A 116 9.79 0.64 2.64
CA ASN A 116 11.05 0.90 3.33
C ASN A 116 11.63 2.26 2.92
N TYR A 117 10.95 3.32 3.31
CA TYR A 117 11.34 4.69 2.99
C TYR A 117 11.11 5.61 4.19
N ASN A 118 11.80 6.74 4.20
CA ASN A 118 11.58 7.83 5.12
C ASN A 118 11.75 9.13 4.37
N PHE A 119 10.75 10.00 4.41
CA PHE A 119 10.85 11.32 3.78
C PHE A 119 11.95 12.14 4.47
N TYR A 120 12.81 12.74 3.67
CA TYR A 120 13.83 13.65 4.14
C TYR A 120 13.20 14.95 4.68
N ASP A 121 12.18 15.44 4.00
CA ASP A 121 11.42 16.64 4.37
C ASP A 121 9.93 16.28 4.56
N GLU A 122 9.62 15.54 5.64
CA GLU A 122 8.27 15.13 5.96
C GLU A 122 7.36 16.34 6.24
N ASP A 123 7.87 17.40 6.84
CA ASP A 123 7.08 18.61 7.15
C ASP A 123 6.58 19.28 5.88
N ASN A 124 7.41 19.35 4.86
CA ASN A 124 7.02 19.88 3.56
C ASN A 124 5.98 18.98 2.85
N LEU A 125 6.13 17.66 2.93
CA LEU A 125 5.12 16.73 2.45
C LEU A 125 3.77 16.98 3.15
N ILE A 126 3.77 17.06 4.49
CA ILE A 126 2.57 17.28 5.31
C ILE A 126 1.88 18.58 4.91
N LYS A 127 2.63 19.67 4.77
CA LYS A 127 2.12 21.00 4.39
C LYS A 127 1.54 21.00 2.98
N ASN A 128 2.27 20.50 1.99
CA ASN A 128 1.87 20.55 0.59
C ASN A 128 0.69 19.61 0.28
N THR A 129 0.59 18.51 1.00
CA THR A 129 -0.52 17.56 0.87
C THR A 129 -1.72 17.96 1.75
N LYS A 130 -1.58 19.02 2.57
CA LYS A 130 -2.60 19.46 3.54
C LYS A 130 -3.05 18.34 4.48
N PHE A 131 -2.11 17.55 4.95
CA PHE A 131 -2.37 16.45 5.87
C PHE A 131 -2.85 16.96 7.24
N LYS A 132 -3.88 16.29 7.78
CA LYS A 132 -4.36 16.47 9.14
C LYS A 132 -4.16 15.18 9.93
N ILE A 133 -3.84 15.30 11.22
CA ILE A 133 -3.64 14.15 12.10
C ILE A 133 -4.97 13.48 12.39
N ILE A 134 -4.98 12.15 12.39
CA ILE A 134 -6.07 11.32 12.90
C ILE A 134 -5.51 10.29 13.89
N ASN A 135 -6.36 9.82 14.80
CA ASN A 135 -5.96 8.80 15.78
C ASN A 135 -6.29 7.39 15.31
N LYS A 136 -7.42 7.22 14.63
CA LYS A 136 -7.94 5.93 14.20
C LYS A 136 -8.31 5.95 12.71
N LEU A 137 -8.19 4.79 12.05
CA LEU A 137 -8.57 4.65 10.64
C LEU A 137 -10.06 4.86 10.40
N GLU A 138 -10.88 4.58 11.41
CA GLU A 138 -12.33 4.76 11.39
C GLU A 138 -12.79 6.23 11.30
N GLU A 139 -11.89 7.17 11.55
CA GLU A 139 -12.15 8.61 11.38
C GLU A 139 -12.15 9.05 9.91
N ILE A 140 -11.66 8.17 9.00
CA ILE A 140 -11.59 8.48 7.57
C ILE A 140 -12.99 8.48 6.97
N SER A 141 -13.34 9.55 6.27
CA SER A 141 -14.65 9.67 5.60
C SER A 141 -14.81 8.61 4.51
N LYS A 142 -15.96 7.91 4.54
CA LYS A 142 -16.33 6.92 3.52
C LYS A 142 -16.83 7.54 2.20
N ASN A 143 -17.03 8.86 2.18
CA ASN A 143 -17.68 9.57 1.05
C ASN A 143 -16.73 10.55 0.32
N LYS A 144 -15.45 10.57 0.69
CA LYS A 144 -14.47 11.48 0.09
C LYS A 144 -13.24 10.70 -0.37
N ASN A 145 -12.74 11.05 -1.54
CA ASN A 145 -11.41 10.59 -1.95
C ASN A 145 -10.37 11.16 -1.00
N TYR A 146 -9.36 10.35 -0.69
CA TYR A 146 -8.36 10.72 0.31
C TYR A 146 -6.97 10.15 0.02
N ILE A 147 -5.97 10.72 0.66
CA ILE A 147 -4.66 10.09 0.87
C ILE A 147 -4.51 9.84 2.38
N LEU A 148 -4.35 8.58 2.76
CA LEU A 148 -3.88 8.17 4.07
C LEU A 148 -2.35 8.10 4.03
N TYR A 149 -1.68 8.62 5.05
CA TYR A 149 -0.26 8.48 5.29
C TYR A 149 0.01 8.09 6.74
N ILE A 150 0.82 7.08 6.96
CA ILE A 150 1.29 6.66 8.29
C ILE A 150 2.82 6.69 8.26
N ASN A 151 3.41 7.48 9.13
CA ASN A 151 4.85 7.63 9.18
C ASN A 151 5.54 6.52 10.00
N GLN A 152 6.86 6.56 10.07
CA GLN A 152 7.66 5.60 10.83
C GLN A 152 7.30 5.56 12.32
N ASN A 153 6.89 6.68 12.89
CA ASN A 153 6.48 6.79 14.30
C ASN A 153 5.01 6.38 14.54
N ASN A 154 4.36 5.75 13.54
CA ASN A 154 2.96 5.33 13.58
C ASN A 154 1.96 6.49 13.69
N LYS A 155 2.39 7.72 13.41
CA LYS A 155 1.51 8.88 13.36
C LYS A 155 0.73 8.84 12.07
N LYS A 156 -0.59 8.97 12.16
CA LYS A 156 -1.52 8.84 11.04
C LYS A 156 -1.96 10.21 10.57
N TYR A 157 -1.98 10.40 9.26
CA TYR A 157 -2.37 11.63 8.60
C TYR A 157 -3.37 11.34 7.49
N ILE A 158 -4.32 12.22 7.31
CA ILE A 158 -5.32 12.16 6.26
C ILE A 158 -5.37 13.48 5.49
N SER A 159 -5.48 13.40 4.18
CA SER A 159 -5.81 14.55 3.35
C SER A 159 -6.98 14.23 2.43
N TYR A 160 -7.89 15.22 2.31
CA TYR A 160 -8.99 15.24 1.35
C TYR A 160 -8.80 16.34 0.28
N GLU A 161 -7.70 17.11 0.40
CA GLU A 161 -7.39 18.28 -0.43
C GLU A 161 -5.96 18.18 -0.97
N PHE A 162 -5.64 17.07 -1.62
CA PHE A 162 -4.32 16.80 -2.19
C PHE A 162 -4.26 17.17 -3.67
N PRO A 163 -3.07 17.34 -4.27
CA PRO A 163 -2.93 17.54 -5.72
C PRO A 163 -3.54 16.36 -6.51
N SER A 164 -4.36 16.65 -7.51
CA SER A 164 -4.98 15.64 -8.40
C SER A 164 -3.96 15.11 -9.41
N ILE A 165 -2.97 14.40 -8.88
CA ILE A 165 -1.87 13.80 -9.65
C ILE A 165 -1.94 12.29 -9.42
N SER A 166 -2.03 11.52 -10.50
CA SER A 166 -1.97 10.06 -10.43
C SER A 166 -0.68 9.61 -9.76
N GLN A 167 -0.76 8.65 -8.84
CA GLN A 167 0.38 8.11 -8.10
C GLN A 167 1.12 9.17 -7.24
N TYR A 168 0.40 10.15 -6.70
CA TYR A 168 0.97 11.33 -6.05
C TYR A 168 2.05 11.00 -5.00
N MET A 169 1.80 10.07 -4.08
CA MET A 169 2.80 9.71 -3.06
C MET A 169 4.06 9.07 -3.66
N ARG A 170 3.90 8.30 -4.75
CA ARG A 170 5.05 7.75 -5.48
C ARG A 170 5.86 8.86 -6.15
N MET A 171 5.19 9.85 -6.72
CA MET A 171 5.84 11.03 -7.29
C MET A 171 6.64 11.79 -6.21
N CYS A 172 6.08 11.99 -5.01
CA CYS A 172 6.78 12.63 -3.90
C CYS A 172 8.05 11.87 -3.50
N ILE A 173 7.97 10.54 -3.38
CA ILE A 173 9.13 9.69 -3.07
C ILE A 173 10.18 9.76 -4.19
N SER A 174 9.77 9.63 -5.44
CA SER A 174 10.69 9.65 -6.58
C SER A 174 11.40 11.00 -6.75
N LYS A 175 10.74 12.09 -6.36
CA LYS A 175 11.33 13.43 -6.34
C LYS A 175 12.50 13.50 -5.36
N GLU A 176 12.32 13.02 -4.12
CA GLU A 176 13.39 12.98 -3.12
C GLU A 176 14.52 12.01 -3.49
N LEU A 177 14.21 10.94 -4.22
CA LEU A 177 15.21 10.00 -4.75
C LEU A 177 15.94 10.52 -6.00
N ASN A 178 15.64 11.73 -6.49
CA ASN A 178 16.18 12.32 -7.73
C ASN A 178 15.90 11.46 -8.99
N ILE A 179 14.76 10.75 -9.00
CA ILE A 179 14.28 9.93 -10.12
C ILE A 179 12.84 10.30 -10.51
N LEU A 180 12.49 11.58 -10.44
CA LEU A 180 11.12 12.07 -10.64
C LEU A 180 10.47 11.58 -11.96
N ASN A 181 11.25 11.45 -13.01
CA ASN A 181 10.79 10.92 -14.31
C ASN A 181 10.46 9.40 -14.29
N LYS A 182 10.68 8.70 -13.18
CA LYS A 182 10.49 7.25 -13.04
C LYS A 182 9.40 6.85 -12.04
N TYR A 183 8.57 7.79 -11.58
CA TYR A 183 7.55 7.45 -10.58
C TYR A 183 6.41 6.60 -11.14
N ASP A 184 6.13 6.70 -12.46
CA ASP A 184 5.06 5.94 -13.10
C ASP A 184 5.46 4.46 -13.24
N TRP A 185 4.66 3.60 -12.61
CA TRP A 185 4.91 2.16 -12.62
C TRP A 185 4.60 1.52 -13.98
N HIS A 186 3.87 2.15 -14.88
CA HIS A 186 3.60 1.64 -16.23
C HIS A 186 4.89 1.53 -17.07
N ASP A 187 5.82 2.47 -16.86
CA ASP A 187 7.03 2.59 -17.64
C ASP A 187 8.29 2.13 -16.88
N ASN A 188 8.21 2.01 -15.54
CA ASN A 188 9.38 1.79 -14.69
C ASN A 188 9.15 0.66 -13.69
N TYR A 189 9.65 -0.53 -13.95
CA TYR A 189 9.36 -1.75 -13.18
C TYR A 189 10.24 -1.95 -11.95
N PHE A 190 11.53 -1.58 -12.03
CA PHE A 190 12.52 -1.76 -10.96
C PHE A 190 12.65 -3.22 -10.48
N GLU A 191 12.86 -4.16 -11.40
CA GLU A 191 12.89 -5.60 -11.14
C GLU A 191 13.87 -6.02 -10.04
N ASN A 192 15.04 -5.37 -9.97
CA ASN A 192 16.02 -5.65 -8.91
C ASN A 192 15.44 -5.39 -7.50
N ASN A 193 14.74 -4.28 -7.32
CA ASN A 193 14.11 -3.95 -6.04
C ASN A 193 12.99 -4.94 -5.69
N ILE A 194 12.23 -5.39 -6.69
CA ILE A 194 11.20 -6.42 -6.53
C ILE A 194 11.84 -7.72 -6.02
N ASN A 195 12.89 -8.19 -6.68
CA ASN A 195 13.59 -9.44 -6.32
C ASN A 195 14.20 -9.36 -4.91
N LEU A 196 14.87 -8.25 -4.58
CA LEU A 196 15.41 -8.02 -3.24
C LEU A 196 14.32 -8.05 -2.17
N THR A 197 13.18 -7.39 -2.42
CA THR A 197 12.02 -7.38 -1.52
C THR A 197 11.50 -8.78 -1.25
N ILE A 198 11.31 -9.58 -2.32
CA ILE A 198 10.81 -10.95 -2.22
C ILE A 198 11.75 -11.81 -1.38
N ASN A 199 13.04 -11.80 -1.71
CA ASN A 199 14.04 -12.63 -1.03
C ASN A 199 14.11 -12.31 0.46
N LYS A 200 14.26 -11.04 0.83
CA LYS A 200 14.35 -10.61 2.24
C LYS A 200 13.10 -10.92 3.05
N ILE A 201 11.90 -10.81 2.44
CA ILE A 201 10.66 -11.13 3.14
C ILE A 201 10.52 -12.64 3.38
N LYS A 202 10.96 -13.49 2.43
CA LYS A 202 10.93 -14.95 2.56
C LYS A 202 11.94 -15.46 3.57
N GLU A 203 13.19 -14.98 3.52
CA GLU A 203 14.26 -15.38 4.46
C GLU A 203 13.85 -15.26 5.94
N ILE A 204 13.16 -14.18 6.29
CA ILE A 204 12.69 -14.01 7.69
C ILE A 204 11.46 -14.88 8.00
N GLY A 205 10.63 -15.18 6.99
CA GLY A 205 9.51 -16.11 7.18
C GLY A 205 9.97 -17.50 7.59
N GLU A 206 11.06 -17.99 7.01
CA GLU A 206 11.68 -19.28 7.35
C GLU A 206 12.29 -19.30 8.76
N LEU A 207 12.95 -18.20 9.19
CA LEU A 207 13.52 -18.07 10.54
C LEU A 207 12.46 -18.00 11.64
N ASP A 208 11.30 -17.41 11.36
CA ASP A 208 10.19 -17.36 12.32
C ASP A 208 9.56 -18.75 12.52
N GLU A 209 9.47 -19.58 11.47
CA GLU A 209 8.95 -20.95 11.55
C GLU A 209 9.91 -21.91 12.27
N GLU A 210 11.22 -21.72 12.17
CA GLU A 210 12.23 -22.53 12.85
C GLU A 210 12.27 -22.27 14.37
N ASN A 211 11.94 -21.07 14.82
CA ASN A 211 11.94 -20.71 16.25
C ASN A 211 10.68 -21.17 17.00
N TYR A 212 9.68 -21.72 16.31
CA TYR A 212 8.44 -22.27 16.88
C TYR A 212 8.37 -23.80 16.82
N LYS A 213 9.45 -24.48 16.39
CA LYS A 213 9.62 -25.95 16.44
C LYS A 213 10.55 -26.37 17.58
#